data_5cfe1d89fbfa28c745e3f82a1a08a8cb
#
_entry.id   5cfe1d89fbfa28c745e3f82a1a08a8cb
#
_cell.length_a   1.000
_cell.length_b   1.000
_cell.length_c   1.000
_cell.angle_alpha   90.00
_cell.angle_beta   90.00
_cell.angle_gamma   90.00
#
_symmetry.space_group_name_H-M   'P 1'
#
loop_
_entity.id
_entity.type
_entity.pdbx_description
1 polymer ?
#
loop_
_entity_poly.entity_id
_entity_poly.type
_entity_poly.pdbx_seq_one_letter_code
_entity_poly.pdbx_strand_id
1 'polypeptide(L)'
;RISIKKGIPVAGGMAGGSADAAGTLIALDALFETSLRKEELLKLAAKLGSDVPFSLMGGTAIGSGRGDQLTPALCRGTFHWVLAFSSQGLSTPAVYAESDRLRQSLDIRKPRVSEELMHALSGGDAIGLGKALVNDLQPAAISLRPALKMAIGAALECKAIGAIVSGSG
;
A
#
# COMPACT_ATOMS: atom_id res chain seq x y z
N ARG A 1 -12.79 -4.89 -26.09
CA ARG A 1 -11.39 -4.46 -26.03
C ARG A 1 -11.22 -3.55 -24.80
N ILE A 2 -10.20 -3.79 -23.98
CA ILE A 2 -9.82 -2.95 -22.84
C ILE A 2 -8.59 -2.13 -23.26
N SER A 3 -8.59 -0.83 -22.97
CA SER A 3 -7.45 0.08 -23.18
C SER A 3 -7.18 0.81 -21.87
N ILE A 4 -5.92 0.75 -21.40
CA ILE A 4 -5.50 1.37 -20.13
C ILE A 4 -4.44 2.43 -20.44
N LYS A 5 -4.71 3.67 -20.02
CA LYS A 5 -3.71 4.75 -20.02
C LYS A 5 -3.11 4.85 -18.63
N LYS A 6 -1.88 4.38 -18.46
CA LYS A 6 -1.19 4.37 -17.16
C LYS A 6 -0.88 5.79 -16.69
N GLY A 7 -1.41 6.15 -15.52
CA GLY A 7 -1.06 7.39 -14.79
C GLY A 7 -0.18 7.12 -13.57
N ILE A 8 -0.33 5.94 -12.95
CA ILE A 8 0.49 5.51 -11.80
C ILE A 8 1.72 4.77 -12.33
N PRO A 9 2.94 5.13 -11.90
CA PRO A 9 4.16 4.44 -12.32
C PRO A 9 4.10 2.93 -12.08
N VAL A 10 4.63 2.17 -13.03
CA VAL A 10 4.74 0.70 -12.90
C VAL A 10 5.84 0.37 -11.88
N ALA A 11 5.60 -0.60 -11.02
CA ALA A 11 6.51 -1.03 -9.95
C ALA A 11 6.93 0.12 -9.00
N GLY A 12 6.02 1.06 -8.73
CA GLY A 12 6.24 2.19 -7.84
C GLY A 12 5.64 2.02 -6.43
N GLY A 13 5.35 0.79 -6.01
CA GLY A 13 4.81 0.52 -4.66
C GLY A 13 3.43 1.13 -4.35
N MET A 14 2.67 1.55 -5.38
CA MET A 14 1.40 2.27 -5.24
C MET A 14 0.18 1.48 -5.75
N ALA A 15 0.29 0.17 -5.88
CA ALA A 15 -0.79 -0.71 -6.33
C ALA A 15 -1.50 -0.27 -7.63
N GLY A 16 -0.78 0.41 -8.56
CA GLY A 16 -1.36 0.96 -9.80
C GLY A 16 -2.01 -0.09 -10.68
N GLY A 17 -1.46 -1.32 -10.77
CA GLY A 17 -2.08 -2.45 -11.47
C GLY A 17 -3.39 -2.90 -10.80
N SER A 18 -3.44 -2.86 -9.47
CA SER A 18 -4.65 -3.21 -8.72
C SER A 18 -5.75 -2.15 -8.90
N ALA A 19 -5.37 -0.88 -8.98
CA ALA A 19 -6.30 0.20 -9.31
C ALA A 19 -6.87 0.06 -10.73
N ASP A 20 -6.04 -0.31 -11.72
CA ASP A 20 -6.51 -0.59 -13.09
C ASP A 20 -7.48 -1.78 -13.12
N ALA A 21 -7.18 -2.85 -12.38
CA ALA A 21 -8.05 -4.02 -12.29
C ALA A 21 -9.40 -3.67 -11.63
N ALA A 22 -9.37 -2.91 -10.53
CA ALA A 22 -10.57 -2.44 -9.86
C ALA A 22 -11.44 -1.56 -10.75
N GLY A 23 -10.83 -0.58 -11.43
CA GLY A 23 -11.53 0.28 -12.39
C GLY A 23 -12.11 -0.52 -13.55
N THR A 24 -11.40 -1.53 -14.03
CA THR A 24 -11.90 -2.42 -15.08
C THR A 24 -13.12 -3.21 -14.62
N LEU A 25 -13.10 -3.76 -13.39
CA LEU A 25 -14.27 -4.46 -12.83
C LEU A 25 -15.50 -3.57 -12.76
N ILE A 26 -15.36 -2.34 -12.26
CA ILE A 26 -16.46 -1.38 -12.19
C ILE A 26 -16.98 -1.04 -13.59
N ALA A 27 -16.07 -0.80 -14.54
CA ALA A 27 -16.45 -0.47 -15.92
C ALA A 27 -17.18 -1.61 -16.62
N LEU A 28 -16.79 -2.87 -16.37
CA LEU A 28 -17.45 -4.04 -16.94
C LEU A 28 -18.82 -4.27 -16.30
N ASP A 29 -18.95 -4.12 -14.98
CA ASP A 29 -20.22 -4.22 -14.27
C ASP A 29 -21.22 -3.20 -14.83
N ALA A 30 -20.80 -1.94 -15.01
CA ALA A 30 -21.63 -0.90 -15.60
C ALA A 30 -21.96 -1.16 -17.08
N LEU A 31 -20.96 -1.61 -17.88
CA LEU A 31 -21.14 -1.83 -19.31
C LEU A 31 -22.11 -2.99 -19.62
N PHE A 32 -22.04 -4.05 -18.83
CA PHE A 32 -22.87 -5.25 -19.02
C PHE A 32 -24.10 -5.26 -18.12
N GLU A 33 -24.33 -4.20 -17.37
CA GLU A 33 -25.47 -4.02 -16.47
C GLU A 33 -25.67 -5.22 -15.52
N THR A 34 -24.55 -5.80 -15.08
CA THR A 34 -24.58 -7.02 -14.25
C THR A 34 -25.11 -6.77 -12.85
N SER A 35 -25.12 -5.50 -12.40
CA SER A 35 -25.66 -5.03 -11.11
C SER A 35 -25.15 -5.86 -9.92
N LEU A 36 -23.86 -6.20 -9.94
CA LEU A 36 -23.23 -6.97 -8.88
C LEU A 36 -23.24 -6.19 -7.56
N ARG A 37 -23.56 -6.87 -6.49
CA ARG A 37 -23.45 -6.28 -5.15
C ARG A 37 -21.98 -6.05 -4.80
N LYS A 38 -21.70 -5.10 -3.92
CA LYS A 38 -20.34 -4.74 -3.49
C LYS A 38 -19.54 -5.96 -3.02
N GLU A 39 -20.18 -6.87 -2.28
CA GLU A 39 -19.55 -8.09 -1.78
C GLU A 39 -19.14 -9.06 -2.90
N GLU A 40 -19.90 -9.08 -3.99
CA GLU A 40 -19.61 -9.92 -5.16
C GLU A 40 -18.44 -9.35 -5.94
N LEU A 41 -18.42 -8.02 -6.13
CA LEU A 41 -17.27 -7.32 -6.73
C LEU A 41 -16.00 -7.51 -5.91
N LEU A 42 -16.05 -7.40 -4.58
CA LEU A 42 -14.91 -7.64 -3.70
C LEU A 42 -14.40 -9.08 -3.79
N LYS A 43 -15.28 -10.07 -3.90
CA LYS A 43 -14.90 -11.48 -4.12
C LYS A 43 -14.20 -11.69 -5.47
N LEU A 44 -14.67 -11.03 -6.53
CA LEU A 44 -14.01 -11.07 -7.84
C LEU A 44 -12.65 -10.37 -7.78
N ALA A 45 -12.58 -9.21 -7.14
CA ALA A 45 -11.36 -8.45 -6.93
C ALA A 45 -10.28 -9.27 -6.22
N ALA A 46 -10.63 -9.98 -5.15
CA ALA A 46 -9.70 -10.84 -4.40
C ALA A 46 -9.12 -12.00 -5.23
N LYS A 47 -9.82 -12.45 -6.28
CA LYS A 47 -9.30 -13.44 -7.24
C LYS A 47 -8.27 -12.85 -8.20
N LEU A 48 -8.34 -11.55 -8.48
CA LEU A 48 -7.42 -10.85 -9.38
C LEU A 48 -6.11 -10.47 -8.67
N GLY A 49 -6.19 -10.12 -7.39
CA GLY A 49 -5.01 -9.77 -6.59
C GLY A 49 -5.39 -9.28 -5.20
N SER A 50 -4.46 -9.39 -4.25
CA SER A 50 -4.68 -9.02 -2.83
C SER A 50 -5.03 -7.54 -2.64
N ASP A 51 -4.46 -6.65 -3.46
CA ASP A 51 -4.66 -5.21 -3.31
C ASP A 51 -5.86 -4.67 -4.11
N VAL A 52 -6.47 -5.50 -5.00
CA VAL A 52 -7.62 -5.08 -5.82
C VAL A 52 -8.86 -4.78 -4.98
N PRO A 53 -9.19 -5.55 -3.93
CA PRO A 53 -10.30 -5.22 -3.04
C PRO A 53 -10.15 -3.84 -2.37
N PHE A 54 -8.93 -3.49 -1.93
CA PHE A 54 -8.66 -2.18 -1.35
C PHE A 54 -8.87 -1.05 -2.37
N SER A 55 -8.45 -1.25 -3.61
CA SER A 55 -8.65 -0.28 -4.69
C SER A 55 -10.13 -0.06 -5.02
N LEU A 56 -10.98 -1.08 -4.85
CA LEU A 56 -12.44 -0.96 -4.94
C LEU A 56 -13.07 -0.25 -3.74
N MET A 57 -12.56 -0.53 -2.55
CA MET A 57 -13.12 0.00 -1.31
C MET A 57 -12.73 1.46 -1.08
N GLY A 58 -11.47 1.80 -1.34
CA GLY A 58 -10.89 3.12 -1.06
C GLY A 58 -10.79 3.43 0.43
N GLY A 59 -10.40 4.67 0.75
CA GLY A 59 -10.29 5.16 2.12
C GLY A 59 -9.11 4.56 2.89
N THR A 60 -9.30 4.31 4.19
CA THR A 60 -8.33 3.70 5.09
C THR A 60 -8.87 2.38 5.61
N ALA A 61 -8.07 1.33 5.56
CA ALA A 61 -8.48 -0.01 5.99
C ALA A 61 -7.34 -0.82 6.60
N ILE A 62 -7.72 -1.78 7.41
CA ILE A 62 -6.83 -2.83 7.90
C ILE A 62 -7.06 -4.07 7.04
N GLY A 63 -6.01 -4.56 6.41
CA GLY A 63 -6.01 -5.83 5.67
C GLY A 63 -5.55 -6.98 6.55
N SER A 64 -6.27 -8.10 6.49
CA SER A 64 -5.89 -9.37 7.13
C SER A 64 -5.80 -10.49 6.09
N GLY A 65 -5.32 -11.67 6.51
CA GLY A 65 -5.05 -12.76 5.59
C GLY A 65 -3.90 -12.42 4.64
N ARG A 66 -4.16 -12.41 3.35
CA ARG A 66 -3.21 -11.94 2.32
C ARG A 66 -3.28 -10.43 2.07
N GLY A 67 -3.99 -9.68 2.91
CA GLY A 67 -4.31 -8.27 2.72
C GLY A 67 -5.62 -8.03 1.96
N ASP A 68 -6.34 -9.08 1.61
CA ASP A 68 -7.57 -9.06 0.84
C ASP A 68 -8.85 -9.05 1.69
N GLN A 69 -8.74 -9.37 2.98
CA GLN A 69 -9.83 -9.26 3.95
C GLN A 69 -9.75 -7.90 4.65
N LEU A 70 -10.60 -6.98 4.21
CA LEU A 70 -10.51 -5.58 4.58
C LEU A 70 -11.53 -5.20 5.65
N THR A 71 -11.05 -4.51 6.68
CA THR A 71 -11.88 -3.84 7.68
C THR A 71 -11.63 -2.34 7.59
N PRO A 72 -12.66 -1.51 7.34
CA PRO A 72 -12.51 -0.06 7.33
C PRO A 72 -11.93 0.43 8.66
N ALA A 73 -10.97 1.35 8.59
CA ALA A 73 -10.41 2.01 9.77
C ALA A 73 -10.93 3.44 9.86
N LEU A 74 -11.24 3.87 11.09
CA LEU A 74 -11.65 5.25 11.33
C LEU A 74 -10.47 6.17 11.07
N CYS A 75 -10.63 7.06 10.12
CA CYS A 75 -9.64 8.07 9.75
C CYS A 75 -10.32 9.44 9.77
N ARG A 76 -9.81 10.38 10.56
CA ARG A 76 -10.31 11.75 10.67
C ARG A 76 -9.26 12.73 10.19
N GLY A 77 -9.71 13.91 9.80
CA GLY A 77 -8.83 14.98 9.32
C GLY A 77 -8.31 14.74 7.90
N THR A 78 -7.30 15.52 7.54
CA THR A 78 -6.64 15.46 6.23
C THR A 78 -5.14 15.29 6.45
N PHE A 79 -4.57 14.30 5.79
CA PHE A 79 -3.13 14.05 5.79
C PHE A 79 -2.55 14.40 4.42
N HIS A 80 -1.46 15.16 4.41
CA HIS A 80 -0.77 15.56 3.18
C HIS A 80 0.43 14.66 2.95
N TRP A 81 0.52 14.11 1.74
CA TRP A 81 1.58 13.19 1.33
C TRP A 81 2.37 13.76 0.18
N VAL A 82 3.69 13.63 0.26
CA VAL A 82 4.61 13.88 -0.85
C VAL A 82 5.13 12.54 -1.34
N LEU A 83 4.98 12.27 -2.63
CA LEU A 83 5.46 11.05 -3.26
C LEU A 83 6.77 11.34 -3.98
N ALA A 84 7.86 10.73 -3.54
CA ALA A 84 9.15 10.78 -4.21
C ALA A 84 9.30 9.52 -5.08
N PHE A 85 9.29 9.71 -6.41
CA PHE A 85 9.40 8.62 -7.36
C PHE A 85 10.85 8.24 -7.62
N SER A 86 11.15 6.95 -7.62
CA SER A 86 12.40 6.42 -8.13
C SER A 86 12.32 6.26 -9.65
N SER A 87 13.41 6.56 -10.36
CA SER A 87 13.51 6.33 -11.80
C SER A 87 13.43 4.85 -12.21
N GLN A 88 13.67 3.96 -11.27
CA GLN A 88 13.61 2.52 -11.46
C GLN A 88 12.77 1.91 -10.34
N GLY A 89 11.74 1.14 -10.66
CA GLY A 89 10.95 0.39 -9.69
C GLY A 89 11.73 -0.81 -9.10
N LEU A 90 11.26 -1.32 -7.98
CA LEU A 90 11.74 -2.59 -7.41
C LEU A 90 10.80 -3.73 -7.80
N SER A 91 11.38 -4.91 -8.07
CA SER A 91 10.59 -6.12 -8.27
C SER A 91 10.02 -6.60 -6.95
N THR A 92 8.69 -6.60 -6.79
CA THR A 92 8.03 -7.08 -5.58
C THR A 92 8.48 -8.48 -5.16
N PRO A 93 8.58 -9.50 -6.06
CA PRO A 93 9.12 -10.79 -5.69
C PRO A 93 10.56 -10.73 -5.16
N ALA A 94 11.42 -9.88 -5.74
CA ALA A 94 12.79 -9.73 -5.27
C ALA A 94 12.85 -9.12 -3.86
N VAL A 95 11.99 -8.14 -3.56
CA VAL A 95 11.91 -7.52 -2.22
C VAL A 95 11.43 -8.54 -1.18
N TYR A 96 10.45 -9.38 -1.50
CA TYR A 96 10.01 -10.45 -0.60
C TYR A 96 11.13 -11.48 -0.37
N ALA A 97 11.80 -11.93 -1.43
CA ALA A 97 12.93 -12.88 -1.30
C ALA A 97 14.05 -12.30 -0.43
N GLU A 98 14.37 -11.02 -0.59
CA GLU A 98 15.36 -10.33 0.25
C GLU A 98 14.86 -10.17 1.70
N SER A 99 13.59 -9.88 1.89
CA SER A 99 12.97 -9.82 3.23
C SER A 99 13.08 -11.18 3.94
N ASP A 100 12.80 -12.29 3.23
CA ASP A 100 12.94 -13.64 3.76
C ASP A 100 14.41 -13.94 4.11
N ARG A 101 15.34 -13.56 3.23
CA ARG A 101 16.78 -13.72 3.48
C ARG A 101 17.25 -12.96 4.73
N LEU A 102 16.82 -11.72 4.91
CA LEU A 102 17.17 -10.89 6.06
C LEU A 102 16.57 -11.42 7.38
N ARG A 103 15.48 -12.18 7.29
CA ARG A 103 14.72 -12.67 8.44
C ARG A 103 15.02 -14.12 8.81
N GLN A 104 15.87 -14.83 8.05
CA GLN A 104 16.14 -16.28 8.23
C GLN A 104 16.50 -16.71 9.65
N SER A 105 17.13 -15.82 10.43
CA SER A 105 17.57 -16.11 11.81
C SER A 105 16.75 -15.41 12.88
N LEU A 106 15.65 -14.72 12.50
CA LEU A 106 14.85 -13.93 13.41
C LEU A 106 13.55 -14.64 13.79
N ASP A 107 13.18 -14.57 15.06
CA ASP A 107 11.83 -14.93 15.50
C ASP A 107 10.84 -13.85 15.03
N ILE A 108 10.13 -14.15 13.95
CA ILE A 108 9.23 -13.18 13.30
C ILE A 108 7.87 -13.22 14.01
N ARG A 109 7.57 -12.17 14.72
CA ARG A 109 6.23 -11.96 15.28
C ARG A 109 5.23 -11.66 14.17
N LYS A 110 3.98 -12.15 14.35
CA LYS A 110 2.89 -11.80 13.43
C LYS A 110 2.71 -10.27 13.40
N PRO A 111 2.54 -9.67 12.20
CA PRO A 111 2.27 -8.24 12.08
C PRO A 111 1.05 -7.84 12.90
N ARG A 112 1.14 -6.72 13.57
CA ARG A 112 0.03 -6.13 14.33
C ARG A 112 -0.08 -4.66 13.98
N VAL A 113 -1.29 -4.17 13.86
CA VAL A 113 -1.54 -2.73 13.77
C VAL A 113 -1.31 -2.16 15.16
N SER A 114 -0.47 -1.13 15.27
CA SER A 114 -0.19 -0.51 16.56
C SER A 114 -1.36 0.34 17.04
N GLU A 115 -1.55 0.42 18.34
CA GLU A 115 -2.58 1.27 18.94
C GLU A 115 -2.31 2.75 18.65
N GLU A 116 -1.03 3.15 18.66
CA GLU A 116 -0.59 4.51 18.36
C GLU A 116 -1.00 4.93 16.96
N LEU A 117 -0.86 4.03 15.97
CA LEU A 117 -1.29 4.28 14.59
C LEU A 117 -2.81 4.48 14.52
N MET A 118 -3.58 3.62 15.20
CA MET A 118 -5.04 3.71 15.21
C MET A 118 -5.53 4.97 15.92
N HIS A 119 -4.90 5.35 17.03
CA HIS A 119 -5.19 6.59 17.73
C HIS A 119 -4.89 7.83 16.89
N ALA A 120 -3.74 7.86 16.21
CA ALA A 120 -3.36 8.95 15.32
C ALA A 120 -4.36 9.11 14.14
N LEU A 121 -4.76 8.01 13.51
CA LEU A 121 -5.75 8.03 12.44
C LEU A 121 -7.12 8.51 12.91
N SER A 122 -7.62 7.96 14.04
CA SER A 122 -8.93 8.30 14.57
C SER A 122 -9.00 9.70 15.14
N GLY A 123 -7.87 10.23 15.65
CA GLY A 123 -7.73 11.58 16.18
C GLY A 123 -7.39 12.65 15.15
N GLY A 124 -6.97 12.26 13.92
CA GLY A 124 -6.46 13.20 12.92
C GLY A 124 -5.08 13.77 13.28
N ASP A 125 -4.31 13.05 14.08
CA ASP A 125 -2.97 13.48 14.54
C ASP A 125 -1.91 13.13 13.49
N ALA A 126 -1.52 14.10 12.67
CA ALA A 126 -0.49 13.93 11.66
C ALA A 126 0.90 13.65 12.27
N ILE A 127 1.21 14.21 13.42
CA ILE A 127 2.51 13.99 14.10
C ILE A 127 2.59 12.57 14.62
N GLY A 128 1.56 12.12 15.33
CA GLY A 128 1.45 10.74 15.79
C GLY A 128 1.47 9.74 14.64
N LEU A 129 0.74 10.03 13.57
CA LEU A 129 0.73 9.19 12.36
C LEU A 129 2.13 9.05 11.76
N GLY A 130 2.83 10.17 11.53
CA GLY A 130 4.17 10.13 10.94
C GLY A 130 5.18 9.34 11.77
N LYS A 131 5.08 9.38 13.09
CA LYS A 131 5.91 8.59 14.02
C LYS A 131 5.54 7.10 14.05
N ALA A 132 4.27 6.77 13.81
CA ALA A 132 3.75 5.41 13.83
C ALA A 132 3.85 4.67 12.49
N LEU A 133 4.34 5.33 11.42
CA LEU A 133 4.53 4.70 10.11
C LEU A 133 5.57 3.60 10.18
N VAL A 134 5.19 2.40 9.75
CA VAL A 134 6.08 1.24 9.62
C VAL A 134 5.85 0.52 8.30
N ASN A 135 6.91 -0.04 7.73
CA ASN A 135 6.84 -0.94 6.59
C ASN A 135 7.89 -2.03 6.75
N ASP A 136 7.43 -3.24 6.98
CA ASP A 136 8.28 -4.42 7.19
C ASP A 136 9.13 -4.79 5.97
N LEU A 137 8.76 -4.35 4.78
CA LEU A 137 9.54 -4.54 3.55
C LEU A 137 10.62 -3.46 3.35
N GLN A 138 10.57 -2.36 4.09
CA GLN A 138 11.51 -1.25 3.93
C GLN A 138 12.99 -1.65 4.09
N PRO A 139 13.39 -2.47 5.07
CA PRO A 139 14.78 -2.93 5.17
C PRO A 139 15.24 -3.69 3.93
N ALA A 140 14.40 -4.56 3.38
CA ALA A 140 14.69 -5.32 2.17
C ALA A 140 14.75 -4.40 0.93
N ALA A 141 13.82 -3.46 0.81
CA ALA A 141 13.83 -2.48 -0.27
C ALA A 141 15.10 -1.62 -0.25
N ILE A 142 15.52 -1.15 0.94
CA ILE A 142 16.76 -0.38 1.11
C ILE A 142 18.01 -1.23 0.82
N SER A 143 18.01 -2.52 1.22
CA SER A 143 19.11 -3.45 0.91
C SER A 143 19.31 -3.57 -0.60
N LEU A 144 18.23 -3.75 -1.35
CA LEU A 144 18.27 -3.84 -2.81
C LEU A 144 18.54 -2.49 -3.50
N ARG A 145 18.13 -1.39 -2.86
CA ARG A 145 18.29 -0.03 -3.39
C ARG A 145 18.64 0.97 -2.29
N PRO A 146 19.93 1.14 -1.98
CA PRO A 146 20.38 2.07 -0.93
C PRO A 146 19.96 3.54 -1.14
N ALA A 147 19.69 3.97 -2.37
CA ALA A 147 19.20 5.32 -2.67
C ALA A 147 17.87 5.66 -1.97
N LEU A 148 17.04 4.65 -1.64
CA LEU A 148 15.81 4.86 -0.88
C LEU A 148 16.09 5.40 0.52
N LYS A 149 17.18 4.97 1.16
CA LYS A 149 17.60 5.50 2.47
C LYS A 149 17.97 6.98 2.37
N MET A 150 18.62 7.38 1.28
CA MET A 150 18.95 8.79 1.05
C MET A 150 17.69 9.64 0.85
N ALA A 151 16.71 9.15 0.08
CA ALA A 151 15.45 9.85 -0.13
C ALA A 151 14.66 10.02 1.19
N ILE A 152 14.61 8.99 2.03
CA ILE A 152 13.99 9.07 3.38
C ILE A 152 14.74 10.11 4.23
N GLY A 153 16.07 10.09 4.24
CA GLY A 153 16.87 11.06 4.97
C GLY A 153 16.61 12.49 4.53
N ALA A 154 16.63 12.75 3.23
CA ALA A 154 16.35 14.06 2.65
C ALA A 154 14.94 14.56 3.01
N ALA A 155 13.92 13.69 2.98
CA ALA A 155 12.58 14.07 3.40
C ALA A 155 12.53 14.53 4.86
N LEU A 156 13.20 13.82 5.76
CA LEU A 156 13.27 14.17 7.19
C LEU A 156 14.07 15.47 7.42
N GLU A 157 15.16 15.71 6.69
CA GLU A 157 15.90 16.97 6.69
C GLU A 157 15.02 18.14 6.23
N CYS A 158 14.14 17.90 5.23
CA CYS A 158 13.12 18.85 4.79
C CYS A 158 11.92 18.97 5.73
N LYS A 159 12.01 18.44 6.97
CA LYS A 159 10.98 18.53 8.02
C LYS A 159 9.71 17.74 7.73
N ALA A 160 9.77 16.70 6.91
CA ALA A 160 8.67 15.75 6.87
C ALA A 160 8.46 15.12 8.26
N ILE A 161 7.22 14.99 8.68
CA ILE A 161 6.85 14.43 9.99
C ILE A 161 7.20 12.94 10.06
N GLY A 162 7.12 12.25 8.92
CA GLY A 162 7.53 10.86 8.75
C GLY A 162 7.87 10.60 7.28
N ALA A 163 8.67 9.59 7.02
CA ALA A 163 9.01 9.16 5.68
C ALA A 163 9.18 7.64 5.64
N ILE A 164 8.63 7.00 4.63
CA ILE A 164 8.56 5.54 4.53
C ILE A 164 8.57 5.11 3.06
N VAL A 165 9.10 3.93 2.78
CA VAL A 165 8.93 3.30 1.48
C VAL A 165 7.48 2.84 1.33
N SER A 166 6.86 3.10 0.18
CA SER A 166 5.51 2.63 -0.12
C SER A 166 5.55 1.20 -0.66
N GLY A 167 4.82 0.28 -0.01
CA GLY A 167 4.75 -1.12 -0.41
C GLY A 167 6.13 -1.78 -0.51
N SER A 168 6.43 -2.37 -1.66
CA SER A 168 7.74 -2.98 -1.95
C SER A 168 8.77 -2.02 -2.56
N GLY A 169 8.38 -0.74 -2.80
CA GLY A 169 9.27 0.29 -3.38
C GLY A 169 9.15 0.46 -4.87
#